data_099c0d3bb2c464573795d37fb5dfcffd
#
_entry.id   099c0d3bb2c464573795d37fb5dfcffd
#
_cell.length_a   1.000
_cell.length_b   1.000
_cell.length_c   1.000
_cell.angle_alpha   90.00
_cell.angle_beta   90.00
_cell.angle_gamma   90.00
#
_symmetry.space_group_name_H-M   'P 1'
#
loop_
_entity.id
_entity.type
_entity.pdbx_description
1 polymer ?
#
loop_
_entity_poly.entity_id
_entity_poly.type
_entity_poly.pdbx_seq_one_letter_code
_entity_poly.pdbx_strand_id
1 'polypeptide(L)'
;RGAAARMVARRRASLVGRHLEQLARDRRPVLLGPWLGEVGFELLYWIPFLSWFCRQYAIPRDRVIAVSRGGASAWYAAFVDRSHDALAFMSQEEFRRKNADRTEHLGEQKQVAWTPLDEEIVALVREREQTDVAVLHPSTMYRLFAPYWWGHRPIAWIHQYADFSPIAPPPLGVPLPADYTAVKFYFNDCFRNTPQNRAF
;
A
#
# COMPACT_ATOMS: atom_id res chain seq x y z
N ARG A 1 23.50 21.87 -8.01
CA ARG A 1 22.82 20.82 -7.22
C ARG A 1 21.54 20.28 -7.93
N GLY A 2 20.74 21.11 -8.59
CA GLY A 2 19.47 20.69 -9.22
C GLY A 2 19.57 19.73 -10.41
N ALA A 3 20.63 19.82 -11.25
CA ALA A 3 20.80 18.95 -12.42
C ALA A 3 21.11 17.50 -12.02
N ALA A 4 22.02 17.32 -11.06
CA ALA A 4 22.36 15.99 -10.53
C ALA A 4 21.15 15.30 -9.87
N ALA A 5 20.37 16.02 -9.06
CA ALA A 5 19.17 15.49 -8.45
C ALA A 5 18.12 15.07 -9.50
N ARG A 6 17.94 15.85 -10.57
CA ARG A 6 17.05 15.49 -11.69
C ARG A 6 17.51 14.23 -12.42
N MET A 7 18.82 14.08 -12.64
CA MET A 7 19.40 12.90 -13.28
C MET A 7 19.21 11.65 -12.42
N VAL A 8 19.45 11.73 -11.12
CA VAL A 8 19.21 10.63 -10.17
C VAL A 8 17.73 10.23 -10.15
N ALA A 9 16.80 11.20 -10.13
CA ALA A 9 15.38 10.92 -10.17
C ALA A 9 14.97 10.19 -11.48
N ARG A 10 15.47 10.61 -12.63
CA ARG A 10 15.23 9.94 -13.92
C ARG A 10 15.77 8.52 -13.94
N ARG A 11 16.98 8.30 -13.43
CA ARG A 11 17.58 6.95 -13.34
C ARG A 11 16.76 6.03 -12.44
N ARG A 12 16.30 6.53 -11.30
CA ARG A 12 15.40 5.77 -10.39
C ARG A 12 14.08 5.40 -11.08
N ALA A 13 13.44 6.35 -11.75
CA ALA A 13 12.20 6.09 -12.49
C ALA A 13 12.41 5.05 -13.60
N SER A 14 13.54 5.10 -14.33
CA SER A 14 13.88 4.10 -15.34
C SER A 14 14.09 2.71 -14.75
N LEU A 15 14.71 2.59 -13.56
CA LEU A 15 14.89 1.30 -12.86
C LEU A 15 13.54 0.75 -12.40
N VAL A 16 12.71 1.60 -11.80
CA VAL A 16 11.36 1.23 -11.39
C VAL A 16 10.52 0.83 -12.60
N GLY A 17 10.57 1.60 -13.69
CA GLY A 17 9.84 1.28 -14.93
C GLY A 17 10.17 -0.11 -15.46
N ARG A 18 11.46 -0.47 -15.55
CA ARG A 18 11.86 -1.83 -15.96
C ARG A 18 11.32 -2.93 -15.03
N HIS A 19 11.34 -2.69 -13.74
CA HIS A 19 10.77 -3.64 -12.77
C HIS A 19 9.26 -3.80 -12.96
N LEU A 20 8.52 -2.71 -13.16
CA LEU A 20 7.08 -2.75 -13.42
C LEU A 20 6.77 -3.47 -14.75
N GLU A 21 7.57 -3.24 -15.80
CA GLU A 21 7.46 -3.95 -17.08
C GLU A 21 7.70 -5.46 -16.91
N GLN A 22 8.67 -5.85 -16.09
CA GLN A 22 8.93 -7.27 -15.78
C GLN A 22 7.73 -7.91 -15.07
N LEU A 23 7.16 -7.24 -14.05
CA LEU A 23 5.95 -7.69 -13.38
C LEU A 23 4.76 -7.81 -14.33
N ALA A 24 4.62 -6.85 -15.24
CA ALA A 24 3.54 -6.86 -16.23
C ALA A 24 3.64 -8.04 -17.20
N ARG A 25 4.85 -8.40 -17.61
CA ARG A 25 5.14 -9.54 -18.53
C ARG A 25 5.17 -10.91 -17.83
N ASP A 26 5.29 -10.92 -16.52
CA ASP A 26 5.25 -12.16 -15.74
C ASP A 26 3.85 -12.80 -15.89
N ARG A 27 3.79 -14.11 -16.02
CA ARG A 27 2.52 -14.84 -16.17
C ARG A 27 1.87 -15.18 -14.84
N ARG A 28 2.61 -15.08 -13.74
CA ARG A 28 2.09 -15.33 -12.40
C ARG A 28 1.10 -14.24 -11.99
N PRO A 29 0.18 -14.53 -11.07
CA PRO A 29 -0.57 -13.48 -10.41
C PRO A 29 0.37 -12.45 -9.76
N VAL A 30 -0.03 -11.18 -9.77
CA VAL A 30 0.74 -10.10 -9.15
C VAL A 30 0.12 -9.75 -7.81
N LEU A 31 0.86 -10.01 -6.74
CA LEU A 31 0.51 -9.56 -5.40
C LEU A 31 0.87 -8.09 -5.25
N LEU A 32 -0.14 -7.26 -4.99
CA LEU A 32 -0.04 -5.84 -4.73
C LEU A 32 0.05 -5.61 -3.22
N GLY A 33 1.25 -5.42 -2.70
CA GLY A 33 1.45 -5.30 -1.26
C GLY A 33 2.54 -6.24 -0.72
N PRO A 34 2.44 -6.67 0.58
CA PRO A 34 1.41 -6.27 1.54
C PRO A 34 1.52 -4.79 1.94
N TRP A 35 0.39 -4.10 2.10
CA TRP A 35 0.41 -2.76 2.68
C TRP A 35 0.24 -2.83 4.21
N LEU A 36 1.27 -2.42 4.93
CA LEU A 36 1.34 -2.46 6.39
C LEU A 36 1.53 -1.07 7.00
N GLY A 37 1.66 -0.06 6.14
CA GLY A 37 1.94 1.33 6.51
C GLY A 37 0.70 2.12 6.92
N GLU A 38 0.83 3.44 6.92
CA GLU A 38 -0.23 4.37 7.29
C GLU A 38 -1.36 4.42 6.25
N VAL A 39 -2.60 4.51 6.73
CA VAL A 39 -3.82 4.61 5.90
C VAL A 39 -3.77 5.82 4.96
N GLY A 40 -3.28 6.97 5.42
CA GLY A 40 -3.18 8.16 4.59
C GLY A 40 -2.26 7.97 3.38
N PHE A 41 -1.12 7.32 3.56
CA PHE A 41 -0.21 7.00 2.46
C PHE A 41 -0.77 5.92 1.53
N GLU A 42 -1.56 4.99 2.06
CA GLU A 42 -2.28 4.00 1.25
C GLU A 42 -3.25 4.67 0.28
N LEU A 43 -4.13 5.53 0.81
CA LEU A 43 -5.14 6.23 0.03
C LEU A 43 -4.57 7.26 -0.94
N LEU A 44 -3.56 8.04 -0.51
CA LEU A 44 -3.05 9.17 -1.29
C LEU A 44 -1.96 8.79 -2.29
N TYR A 45 -1.26 7.66 -2.08
CA TYR A 45 -0.11 7.31 -2.92
C TYR A 45 -0.16 5.88 -3.42
N TRP A 46 -0.39 4.90 -2.54
CA TRP A 46 -0.31 3.49 -2.91
C TRP A 46 -1.43 3.06 -3.86
N ILE A 47 -2.67 3.29 -3.48
CA ILE A 47 -3.84 2.92 -4.32
C ILE A 47 -3.82 3.65 -5.67
N PRO A 48 -3.59 4.98 -5.75
CA PRO A 48 -3.46 5.66 -7.03
C PRO A 48 -2.30 5.15 -7.89
N PHE A 49 -1.16 4.79 -7.27
CA PHE A 49 -0.02 4.18 -7.98
C PHE A 49 -0.39 2.80 -8.55
N LEU A 50 -1.08 1.97 -7.79
CA LEU A 50 -1.52 0.65 -8.24
C LEU A 50 -2.56 0.74 -9.35
N SER A 51 -3.54 1.63 -9.23
CA SER A 51 -4.54 1.90 -10.26
C SER A 51 -3.85 2.32 -11.57
N TRP A 52 -2.90 3.24 -11.49
CA TRP A 52 -2.07 3.63 -12.63
C TRP A 52 -1.30 2.43 -13.21
N PHE A 53 -0.64 1.62 -12.37
CA PHE A 53 0.12 0.45 -12.80
C PHE A 53 -0.76 -0.54 -13.56
N CYS A 54 -1.90 -0.91 -12.98
CA CYS A 54 -2.82 -1.86 -13.62
C CYS A 54 -3.34 -1.33 -14.96
N ARG A 55 -3.69 -0.05 -15.04
CA ARG A 55 -4.15 0.59 -16.27
C ARG A 55 -3.04 0.75 -17.30
N GLN A 56 -1.87 1.24 -16.90
CA GLN A 56 -0.73 1.51 -17.79
C GLN A 56 -0.24 0.25 -18.50
N TYR A 57 -0.25 -0.88 -17.81
CA TYR A 57 0.21 -2.16 -18.34
C TYR A 57 -0.92 -3.11 -18.71
N ALA A 58 -2.17 -2.64 -18.70
CA ALA A 58 -3.35 -3.43 -19.01
C ALA A 58 -3.41 -4.77 -18.25
N ILE A 59 -3.11 -4.73 -16.94
CA ILE A 59 -3.10 -5.92 -16.09
C ILE A 59 -4.56 -6.34 -15.83
N PRO A 60 -4.97 -7.57 -16.17
CA PRO A 60 -6.32 -8.06 -15.90
C PRO A 60 -6.59 -8.11 -14.39
N ARG A 61 -7.82 -7.81 -13.98
CA ARG A 61 -8.25 -7.76 -12.57
C ARG A 61 -8.12 -9.10 -11.85
N ASP A 62 -8.39 -10.19 -12.55
CA ASP A 62 -8.27 -11.58 -12.07
C ASP A 62 -6.82 -12.01 -11.87
N ARG A 63 -5.87 -11.29 -12.48
CA ARG A 63 -4.44 -11.54 -12.33
C ARG A 63 -3.83 -10.84 -11.12
N VAL A 64 -4.52 -9.91 -10.48
CA VAL A 64 -4.00 -9.17 -9.33
C VAL A 64 -4.64 -9.62 -8.02
N ILE A 65 -3.84 -9.60 -6.95
CA ILE A 65 -4.24 -9.92 -5.59
C ILE A 65 -3.78 -8.79 -4.69
N ALA A 66 -4.70 -8.05 -4.07
CA ALA A 66 -4.33 -7.01 -3.12
C ALA A 66 -4.17 -7.57 -1.71
N VAL A 67 -3.17 -7.09 -1.00
CA VAL A 67 -2.98 -7.41 0.42
C VAL A 67 -2.84 -6.11 1.21
N SER A 68 -3.81 -5.86 2.08
CA SER A 68 -3.83 -4.74 3.00
C SER A 68 -4.33 -5.19 4.36
N ARG A 69 -4.79 -4.31 5.22
CA ARG A 69 -5.21 -4.62 6.59
C ARG A 69 -6.45 -3.85 7.01
N GLY A 70 -7.19 -4.42 7.96
CA GLY A 70 -8.27 -3.72 8.64
C GLY A 70 -9.46 -3.38 7.75
N GLY A 71 -9.81 -4.24 6.80
CA GLY A 71 -10.98 -4.06 5.94
C GLY A 71 -10.78 -3.08 4.77
N ALA A 72 -9.54 -2.67 4.48
CA ALA A 72 -9.22 -1.74 3.39
C ALA A 72 -9.44 -2.33 1.97
N SER A 73 -9.77 -3.61 1.85
CA SER A 73 -9.96 -4.30 0.56
C SER A 73 -10.96 -3.62 -0.38
N ALA A 74 -12.00 -2.99 0.18
CA ALA A 74 -13.00 -2.24 -0.60
C ALA A 74 -12.38 -1.08 -1.43
N TRP A 75 -11.26 -0.53 -0.99
CA TRP A 75 -10.59 0.57 -1.71
C TRP A 75 -9.89 0.13 -2.99
N TYR A 76 -9.63 -1.17 -3.14
CA TYR A 76 -9.00 -1.77 -4.31
C TYR A 76 -10.02 -2.31 -5.33
N ALA A 77 -11.31 -2.35 -4.98
CA ALA A 77 -12.35 -3.01 -5.78
C ALA A 77 -12.50 -2.47 -7.21
N ALA A 78 -12.02 -1.26 -7.50
CA ALA A 78 -12.07 -0.71 -8.86
C ALA A 78 -11.16 -1.47 -9.85
N PHE A 79 -10.06 -2.08 -9.38
CA PHE A 79 -9.05 -2.73 -10.24
C PHE A 79 -8.57 -4.10 -9.74
N VAL A 80 -9.12 -4.62 -8.65
CA VAL A 80 -8.77 -5.92 -8.05
C VAL A 80 -10.03 -6.72 -7.75
N ASP A 81 -10.04 -8.00 -8.11
CA ASP A 81 -11.15 -8.91 -7.80
C ASP A 81 -10.86 -9.78 -6.56
N ARG A 82 -9.58 -9.98 -6.21
CA ARG A 82 -9.14 -10.82 -5.09
C ARG A 82 -8.30 -10.04 -4.09
N SER A 83 -8.65 -10.12 -2.83
CA SER A 83 -7.90 -9.43 -1.78
C SER A 83 -7.82 -10.26 -0.51
N HIS A 84 -6.74 -10.05 0.25
CA HIS A 84 -6.56 -10.62 1.57
C HIS A 84 -6.35 -9.52 2.60
N ASP A 85 -6.91 -9.70 3.78
CA ASP A 85 -6.58 -8.89 4.94
C ASP A 85 -5.44 -9.56 5.70
N ALA A 86 -4.34 -8.84 5.93
CA ALA A 86 -3.20 -9.33 6.69
C ALA A 86 -3.59 -9.80 8.10
N LEU A 87 -4.62 -9.18 8.69
CA LEU A 87 -5.17 -9.57 10.00
C LEU A 87 -5.98 -10.88 9.96
N ALA A 88 -6.26 -11.43 8.78
CA ALA A 88 -6.84 -12.76 8.65
C ALA A 88 -5.79 -13.89 8.75
N PHE A 89 -4.50 -13.56 8.67
CA PHE A 89 -3.40 -14.52 8.77
C PHE A 89 -2.80 -14.62 10.17
N MET A 90 -2.98 -13.60 10.99
CA MET A 90 -2.42 -13.55 12.34
C MET A 90 -3.30 -12.71 13.27
N SER A 91 -3.16 -12.89 14.57
CA SER A 91 -3.88 -12.07 15.55
C SER A 91 -3.44 -10.60 15.49
N GLN A 92 -4.33 -9.69 15.94
CA GLN A 92 -4.01 -8.27 16.01
C GLN A 92 -2.80 -7.98 16.92
N GLU A 93 -2.66 -8.73 18.01
CA GLU A 93 -1.54 -8.61 18.94
C GLU A 93 -0.22 -9.03 18.28
N GLU A 94 -0.23 -10.17 17.59
CA GLU A 94 0.93 -10.65 16.86
C GLU A 94 1.32 -9.68 15.74
N PHE A 95 0.35 -9.20 14.96
CA PHE A 95 0.59 -8.20 13.93
C PHE A 95 1.21 -6.93 14.52
N ARG A 96 0.66 -6.42 15.64
CA ARG A 96 1.18 -5.22 16.31
C ARG A 96 2.63 -5.39 16.73
N ARG A 97 2.97 -6.51 17.36
CA ARG A 97 4.32 -6.83 17.78
C ARG A 97 5.28 -6.88 16.57
N LYS A 98 4.96 -7.68 15.57
CA LYS A 98 5.80 -7.82 14.35
C LYS A 98 5.94 -6.50 13.59
N ASN A 99 4.90 -5.68 13.55
CA ASN A 99 4.94 -4.38 12.88
C ASN A 99 5.75 -3.34 13.69
N ALA A 100 5.79 -3.44 15.01
CA ALA A 100 6.70 -2.65 15.85
C ALA A 100 8.16 -3.04 15.58
N ASP A 101 8.46 -4.34 15.58
CA ASP A 101 9.80 -4.88 15.26
C ASP A 101 10.25 -4.43 13.85
N ARG A 102 9.33 -4.45 12.87
CA ARG A 102 9.56 -3.93 11.52
C ARG A 102 9.94 -2.46 11.54
N THR A 103 9.18 -1.64 12.27
CA THR A 103 9.39 -0.20 12.35
C THR A 103 10.73 0.12 13.02
N GLU A 104 11.07 -0.61 14.05
CA GLU A 104 12.37 -0.48 14.74
C GLU A 104 13.53 -0.87 13.80
N HIS A 105 13.40 -1.99 13.10
CA HIS A 105 14.42 -2.46 12.15
C HIS A 105 14.68 -1.46 11.02
N LEU A 106 13.62 -0.86 10.46
CA LEU A 106 13.73 0.13 9.39
C LEU A 106 14.13 1.52 9.88
N GLY A 107 13.94 1.82 11.17
CA GLY A 107 14.07 3.15 11.74
C GLY A 107 12.98 4.13 11.29
N GLU A 108 11.94 3.63 10.57
CA GLU A 108 10.82 4.43 10.10
C GLU A 108 9.55 3.60 9.87
N GLN A 109 8.39 4.25 9.90
CA GLN A 109 7.10 3.57 9.69
C GLN A 109 6.83 3.20 8.23
N LYS A 110 7.49 3.85 7.28
CA LYS A 110 7.30 3.65 5.84
C LYS A 110 7.94 2.34 5.38
N GLN A 111 7.26 1.65 4.46
CA GLN A 111 7.75 0.38 3.89
C GLN A 111 8.75 0.64 2.75
N VAL A 112 9.87 1.27 3.07
CA VAL A 112 10.92 1.63 2.09
C VAL A 112 11.78 0.45 1.65
N ALA A 113 11.73 -0.66 2.39
CA ALA A 113 12.43 -1.90 2.11
C ALA A 113 11.58 -3.11 2.54
N TRP A 114 11.99 -4.28 2.08
CA TRP A 114 11.44 -5.57 2.51
C TRP A 114 11.85 -5.88 3.96
N THR A 115 10.95 -6.56 4.67
CA THR A 115 11.18 -7.02 6.04
C THR A 115 10.71 -8.48 6.19
N PRO A 116 11.11 -9.17 7.27
CA PRO A 116 10.62 -10.53 7.54
C PRO A 116 9.09 -10.63 7.62
N LEU A 117 8.40 -9.58 8.09
CA LEU A 117 6.95 -9.56 8.13
C LEU A 117 6.33 -9.51 6.73
N ASP A 118 6.93 -8.76 5.80
CA ASP A 118 6.48 -8.74 4.41
C ASP A 118 6.63 -10.13 3.77
N GLU A 119 7.77 -10.79 4.00
CA GLU A 119 8.06 -12.14 3.47
C GLU A 119 7.10 -13.18 4.04
N GLU A 120 6.81 -13.13 5.34
CA GLU A 120 5.87 -14.03 6.00
C GLU A 120 4.46 -13.89 5.41
N ILE A 121 3.95 -12.66 5.26
CA ILE A 121 2.62 -12.44 4.70
C ILE A 121 2.57 -12.91 3.24
N VAL A 122 3.59 -12.65 2.45
CA VAL A 122 3.67 -13.15 1.06
C VAL A 122 3.66 -14.68 1.02
N ALA A 123 4.36 -15.34 1.92
CA ALA A 123 4.34 -16.80 2.01
C ALA A 123 2.94 -17.34 2.35
N LEU A 124 2.26 -16.73 3.30
CA LEU A 124 0.88 -17.09 3.68
C LEU A 124 -0.12 -16.88 2.54
N VAL A 125 0.07 -15.83 1.75
CA VAL A 125 -0.76 -15.61 0.54
C VAL A 125 -0.49 -16.69 -0.51
N ARG A 126 0.77 -17.06 -0.77
CA ARG A 126 1.11 -18.14 -1.69
C ARG A 126 0.47 -19.46 -1.30
N GLU A 127 0.52 -19.77 -0.01
CA GLU A 127 -0.12 -20.96 0.54
C GLU A 127 -1.65 -20.91 0.34
N ARG A 128 -2.28 -19.77 0.64
CA ARG A 128 -3.73 -19.64 0.51
C ARG A 128 -4.22 -19.67 -0.93
N GLU A 129 -3.48 -19.07 -1.84
CA GLU A 129 -3.79 -19.03 -3.28
C GLU A 129 -3.36 -20.32 -4.01
N GLN A 130 -2.60 -21.20 -3.36
CA GLN A 130 -2.03 -22.43 -3.94
C GLN A 130 -1.26 -22.15 -5.24
N THR A 131 -0.59 -20.98 -5.31
CA THR A 131 0.17 -20.56 -6.48
C THR A 131 1.33 -19.64 -6.09
N ASP A 132 2.39 -19.63 -6.91
CA ASP A 132 3.43 -18.61 -6.75
C ASP A 132 2.95 -17.26 -7.30
N VAL A 133 3.42 -16.19 -6.71
CA VAL A 133 3.06 -14.81 -7.07
C VAL A 133 4.30 -13.97 -7.34
N ALA A 134 4.22 -13.11 -8.34
CA ALA A 134 5.12 -11.98 -8.49
C ALA A 134 4.67 -10.86 -7.55
N VAL A 135 5.58 -10.10 -6.95
CA VAL A 135 5.20 -9.14 -5.90
C VAL A 135 5.55 -7.72 -6.31
N LEU A 136 4.56 -6.84 -6.31
CA LEU A 136 4.72 -5.39 -6.34
C LEU A 136 4.68 -4.85 -4.91
N HIS A 137 5.88 -4.71 -4.31
CA HIS A 137 6.02 -4.27 -2.93
C HIS A 137 5.95 -2.73 -2.80
N PRO A 138 5.41 -2.16 -1.71
CA PRO A 138 5.31 -0.72 -1.48
C PRO A 138 6.62 0.05 -1.61
N SER A 139 7.77 -0.56 -1.32
CA SER A 139 9.09 0.06 -1.49
C SER A 139 9.33 0.54 -2.93
N THR A 140 8.67 -0.05 -3.92
CA THR A 140 8.76 0.38 -5.33
C THR A 140 8.15 1.76 -5.51
N MET A 141 6.96 2.00 -4.95
CA MET A 141 6.31 3.31 -4.93
C MET A 141 7.14 4.33 -4.14
N TYR A 142 7.61 3.97 -2.94
CA TYR A 142 8.44 4.86 -2.13
C TYR A 142 9.71 5.30 -2.88
N ARG A 143 10.35 4.38 -3.59
CA ARG A 143 11.53 4.67 -4.41
C ARG A 143 11.23 5.61 -5.58
N LEU A 144 10.06 5.45 -6.21
CA LEU A 144 9.61 6.27 -7.34
C LEU A 144 9.24 7.69 -6.88
N PHE A 145 8.55 7.82 -5.73
CA PHE A 145 8.02 9.09 -5.25
C PHE A 145 8.99 9.86 -4.33
N ALA A 146 10.06 9.23 -3.85
CA ALA A 146 11.07 9.86 -3.02
C ALA A 146 11.59 11.22 -3.56
N PRO A 147 11.83 11.41 -4.88
CA PRO A 147 12.26 12.70 -5.40
C PRO A 147 11.26 13.84 -5.16
N TYR A 148 9.97 13.55 -5.09
CA TYR A 148 8.95 14.54 -4.72
C TYR A 148 9.03 14.87 -3.23
N TRP A 149 9.04 13.88 -2.36
CA TRP A 149 9.08 14.11 -0.91
C TRP A 149 10.38 14.79 -0.45
N TRP A 150 11.46 14.63 -1.20
CA TRP A 150 12.72 15.35 -0.92
C TRP A 150 12.82 16.74 -1.56
N GLY A 151 11.71 17.24 -2.14
CA GLY A 151 11.66 18.56 -2.77
C GLY A 151 12.44 18.67 -4.09
N HIS A 152 12.81 17.54 -4.71
CA HIS A 152 13.55 17.53 -5.97
C HIS A 152 12.64 17.52 -7.21
N ARG A 153 11.36 17.23 -7.04
CA ARG A 153 10.35 17.19 -8.09
C ARG A 153 9.05 17.85 -7.62
N PRO A 154 8.32 18.50 -8.52
CA PRO A 154 6.99 19.05 -8.21
C PRO A 154 5.94 17.93 -8.10
N ILE A 155 4.76 18.26 -7.60
CA ILE A 155 3.62 17.32 -7.47
C ILE A 155 3.24 16.65 -8.81
N ALA A 156 3.45 17.33 -9.94
CA ALA A 156 3.26 16.77 -11.28
C ALA A 156 4.07 15.47 -11.51
N TRP A 157 5.13 15.24 -10.73
CA TRP A 157 5.88 13.99 -10.76
C TRP A 157 5.04 12.81 -10.23
N ILE A 158 4.26 13.02 -9.17
CA ILE A 158 3.33 12.01 -8.65
C ILE A 158 2.23 11.71 -9.69
N HIS A 159 1.65 12.75 -10.29
CA HIS A 159 0.57 12.63 -11.27
C HIS A 159 0.96 11.83 -12.54
N GLN A 160 2.26 11.69 -12.84
CA GLN A 160 2.73 10.85 -13.95
C GLN A 160 2.59 9.35 -13.67
N TYR A 161 2.49 8.95 -12.40
CA TYR A 161 2.52 7.56 -11.95
C TYR A 161 1.38 7.24 -10.97
N ALA A 162 0.34 8.04 -10.97
CA ALA A 162 -0.80 7.88 -10.09
C ALA A 162 -2.11 8.19 -10.82
N ASP A 163 -3.12 7.37 -10.59
CA ASP A 163 -4.47 7.53 -11.10
C ASP A 163 -5.41 7.75 -9.92
N PHE A 164 -5.89 8.99 -9.76
CA PHE A 164 -6.76 9.40 -8.67
C PHE A 164 -8.23 9.23 -9.05
N SER A 165 -8.67 7.99 -9.19
CA SER A 165 -10.07 7.68 -9.39
C SER A 165 -10.85 7.72 -8.08
N PRO A 166 -12.12 8.16 -8.07
CA PRO A 166 -12.97 8.08 -6.88
C PRO A 166 -13.09 6.64 -6.39
N ILE A 167 -12.97 6.45 -5.08
CA ILE A 167 -13.24 5.17 -4.44
C ILE A 167 -14.75 5.12 -4.17
N ALA A 168 -15.45 4.22 -4.85
CA ALA A 168 -16.86 3.99 -4.57
C ALA A 168 -17.00 3.28 -3.22
N PRO A 169 -17.82 3.80 -2.29
CA PRO A 169 -18.08 3.09 -1.05
C PRO A 169 -18.81 1.77 -1.36
N PRO A 170 -18.47 0.67 -0.66
CA PRO A 170 -19.24 -0.55 -0.80
C PRO A 170 -20.67 -0.30 -0.29
N PRO A 171 -21.66 -1.06 -0.79
CA PRO A 171 -23.00 -1.04 -0.22
C PRO A 171 -22.93 -1.30 1.29
N LEU A 172 -23.64 -0.52 2.08
CA LEU A 172 -23.80 -0.79 3.51
C LEU A 172 -24.53 -2.14 3.66
N GLY A 173 -23.86 -3.13 4.22
CA GLY A 173 -24.43 -4.46 4.46
C GLY A 173 -25.42 -4.52 5.60
N VAL A 174 -25.69 -3.38 6.26
CA VAL A 174 -26.62 -3.25 7.39
C VAL A 174 -27.57 -2.09 7.16
N PRO A 175 -28.86 -2.22 7.48
CA PRO A 175 -29.78 -1.09 7.48
C PRO A 175 -29.38 -0.12 8.59
N LEU A 176 -29.15 1.13 8.23
CA LEU A 176 -28.96 2.20 9.22
C LEU A 176 -30.27 2.92 9.49
N PRO A 177 -30.53 3.36 10.72
CA PRO A 177 -31.61 4.30 11.02
C PRO A 177 -31.50 5.58 10.16
N ALA A 178 -32.63 6.27 9.92
CA ALA A 178 -32.62 7.52 9.17
C ALA A 178 -31.74 8.59 9.85
N ASP A 179 -31.71 8.57 11.18
CA ASP A 179 -30.87 9.46 11.99
C ASP A 179 -29.92 8.60 12.85
N TYR A 180 -28.63 8.81 12.72
CA TYR A 180 -27.63 8.15 13.56
C TYR A 180 -26.40 9.04 13.72
N THR A 181 -25.68 8.84 14.82
CA THR A 181 -24.37 9.44 15.05
C THR A 181 -23.29 8.36 14.93
N ALA A 182 -22.42 8.51 13.94
CA ALA A 182 -21.25 7.63 13.83
C ALA A 182 -20.11 8.16 14.70
N VAL A 183 -19.63 7.35 15.65
CA VAL A 183 -18.48 7.67 16.48
C VAL A 183 -17.37 6.69 16.19
N LYS A 184 -16.19 7.20 15.84
CA LYS A 184 -14.97 6.40 15.68
C LYS A 184 -13.98 6.80 16.74
N PHE A 185 -13.68 5.88 17.66
CA PHE A 185 -12.55 6.05 18.56
C PHE A 185 -11.28 5.69 17.78
N TYR A 186 -10.42 6.68 17.63
CA TYR A 186 -9.17 6.53 16.91
C TYR A 186 -8.01 6.50 17.90
N PHE A 187 -7.33 5.36 18.01
CA PHE A 187 -6.06 5.26 18.68
C PHE A 187 -4.94 5.33 17.64
N ASN A 188 -4.09 6.33 17.78
CA ASN A 188 -2.98 6.55 16.88
C ASN A 188 -1.67 6.57 17.66
N ASP A 189 -0.77 5.63 17.37
CA ASP A 189 0.59 5.60 17.94
C ASP A 189 1.46 6.81 17.51
N CYS A 190 0.98 7.64 16.56
CA CYS A 190 1.63 8.90 16.20
C CYS A 190 1.61 9.95 17.32
N PHE A 191 0.70 9.83 18.27
CA PHE A 191 0.64 10.70 19.43
C PHE A 191 1.21 9.98 20.64
N ARG A 192 2.14 10.65 21.35
CA ARG A 192 2.66 10.13 22.61
C ARG A 192 1.50 9.84 23.57
N ASN A 193 1.53 8.71 24.22
CA ASN A 193 0.55 8.30 25.21
C ASN A 193 0.70 9.14 26.49
N THR A 194 0.31 10.42 26.41
CA THR A 194 0.31 11.37 27.53
C THR A 194 -1.08 11.46 28.16
N PRO A 195 -1.21 11.88 29.44
CA PRO A 195 -2.51 12.11 30.07
C PRO A 195 -3.39 13.07 29.26
N GLN A 196 -2.80 14.09 28.65
CA GLN A 196 -3.51 15.07 27.80
C GLN A 196 -4.11 14.41 26.54
N ASN A 197 -3.37 13.49 25.91
CA ASN A 197 -3.83 12.79 24.70
C ASN A 197 -4.84 11.66 25.00
N ARG A 198 -5.00 11.29 26.28
CA ARG A 198 -6.01 10.32 26.73
C ARG A 198 -7.34 10.96 27.10
N ALA A 199 -7.35 12.28 27.30
CA ALA A 199 -8.52 13.02 27.75
C ALA A 199 -9.45 13.49 26.59
N PHE A 200 -9.15 13.07 25.32
CA PHE A 200 -9.97 13.36 24.17
C PHE A 200 -10.75 12.10 23.75
#